data_d8b1b7656526b7912e29e720bc65c962
#
_entry.id   d8b1b7656526b7912e29e720bc65c962
#
_cell.length_a   1.000
_cell.length_b   1.000
_cell.length_c   1.000
_cell.angle_alpha   90.00
_cell.angle_beta   90.00
_cell.angle_gamma   90.00
#
_symmetry.space_group_name_H-M   'P 1'
#
loop_
_entity.id
_entity.type
_entity.pdbx_description
1 polymer ?
#
loop_
_entity_poly.entity_id
_entity_poly.type
_entity_poly.pdbx_seq_one_letter_code
_entity_poly.pdbx_strand_id
1 'polypeptide(L)'
;MSWFERIVPSRIKTERRTRSVPEGLWTKCPACDAVLYKAEIERNLYVCPKCSHHMRINGRERVMKFLDTGSTTEIAAKVEPEDPLKFKDSKRYKERLVQAQKQTGERDALIVMAGKLEGLGVVACAFEFRFLGGSMGSVVGEKFVRAVEHCLEHRMPLVCFSASGGARMQEALYSLLQMAKTSAALKRLSEARLPFISVMTDPTMGGVSASLAMLGDINIGEPKALIGFAGPRVIQQTVRETLPEGFQRSEFLLEHGALDMIVDRRELRDRIGAMLRLLSGKEPAAA
;
A
#
# COMPACT_ATOMS: atom_id res chain seq x y z
N MET A 1 17.54 -76.06 -13.59
CA MET A 1 17.55 -74.77 -12.79
C MET A 1 18.96 -74.25 -12.85
N SER A 2 19.15 -73.13 -13.50
CA SER A 2 20.45 -72.57 -13.90
C SER A 2 21.14 -71.89 -12.73
N TRP A 3 22.42 -72.20 -12.50
CA TRP A 3 23.35 -71.72 -11.49
C TRP A 3 23.61 -70.19 -11.62
N PHE A 4 23.25 -69.55 -12.70
CA PHE A 4 23.49 -68.13 -12.98
C PHE A 4 22.56 -67.12 -12.30
N GLU A 5 21.51 -67.55 -11.59
CA GLU A 5 20.57 -66.63 -10.91
C GLU A 5 21.05 -66.13 -9.50
N ARG A 6 22.23 -66.55 -9.01
CA ARG A 6 22.75 -66.21 -7.66
C ARG A 6 23.80 -65.10 -7.64
N ILE A 7 24.10 -64.45 -8.76
CA ILE A 7 25.16 -63.42 -8.83
C ILE A 7 24.61 -62.05 -9.31
N VAL A 8 23.38 -61.76 -9.02
CA VAL A 8 22.90 -60.39 -9.22
C VAL A 8 23.00 -59.64 -7.88
N PRO A 9 23.93 -58.67 -7.73
CA PRO A 9 23.98 -57.88 -6.51
C PRO A 9 22.66 -57.16 -6.33
N SER A 10 22.08 -57.24 -5.14
CA SER A 10 20.86 -56.52 -4.78
C SER A 10 21.04 -55.04 -5.07
N ARG A 11 20.28 -54.49 -6.03
CA ARG A 11 20.23 -53.06 -6.27
C ARG A 11 19.73 -52.39 -5.00
N ILE A 12 20.61 -51.72 -4.28
CA ILE A 12 20.26 -50.81 -3.20
C ILE A 12 19.42 -49.69 -3.87
N LYS A 13 18.10 -49.73 -3.65
CA LYS A 13 17.24 -48.60 -3.96
C LYS A 13 17.55 -47.50 -2.95
N THR A 14 18.48 -46.65 -3.29
CA THR A 14 18.64 -45.37 -2.61
C THR A 14 17.37 -44.56 -2.93
N GLU A 15 16.43 -44.52 -2.01
CA GLU A 15 15.38 -43.49 -2.02
C GLU A 15 16.09 -42.13 -1.95
N ARG A 16 16.21 -41.47 -3.07
CA ARG A 16 16.50 -40.05 -3.08
C ARG A 16 15.33 -39.36 -2.36
N ARG A 17 15.46 -39.16 -1.04
CA ARG A 17 14.68 -38.18 -0.33
C ARG A 17 14.98 -36.82 -0.98
N THR A 18 14.29 -36.50 -2.05
CA THR A 18 14.12 -35.12 -2.47
C THR A 18 13.47 -34.44 -1.28
N ARG A 19 14.26 -33.70 -0.50
CA ARG A 19 13.72 -32.72 0.44
C ARG A 19 12.92 -31.77 -0.42
N SER A 20 11.60 -31.97 -0.52
CA SER A 20 10.70 -30.99 -1.08
C SER A 20 10.85 -29.76 -0.20
N VAL A 21 11.41 -28.71 -0.76
CA VAL A 21 11.41 -27.40 -0.10
C VAL A 21 9.93 -27.06 0.12
N PRO A 22 9.48 -26.76 1.35
CA PRO A 22 8.09 -26.45 1.60
C PRO A 22 7.64 -25.34 0.65
N GLU A 23 6.55 -25.57 -0.06
CA GLU A 23 5.97 -24.58 -0.95
C GLU A 23 5.67 -23.30 -0.16
N GLY A 24 6.05 -22.14 -0.69
CA GLY A 24 5.77 -20.83 -0.08
C GLY A 24 6.91 -20.20 0.73
N LEU A 25 8.07 -20.88 0.90
CA LEU A 25 9.23 -20.28 1.58
C LEU A 25 10.04 -19.34 0.69
N TRP A 26 9.89 -19.45 -0.62
CA TRP A 26 10.65 -18.70 -1.60
C TRP A 26 9.70 -17.85 -2.47
N THR A 27 10.18 -16.69 -2.84
CA THR A 27 9.51 -15.81 -3.80
C THR A 27 10.53 -15.28 -4.79
N LYS A 28 10.06 -14.90 -5.99
CA LYS A 28 10.90 -14.38 -7.05
C LYS A 28 10.71 -12.86 -7.15
N CYS A 29 11.80 -12.12 -7.21
CA CYS A 29 11.74 -10.69 -7.45
C CYS A 29 11.27 -10.43 -8.90
N PRO A 30 10.20 -9.65 -9.12
CA PRO A 30 9.69 -9.40 -10.46
C PRO A 30 10.60 -8.49 -11.32
N ALA A 31 11.58 -7.82 -10.71
CA ALA A 31 12.46 -6.90 -11.44
C ALA A 31 13.81 -7.51 -11.81
N CYS A 32 14.37 -8.42 -10.99
CA CYS A 32 15.70 -9.01 -11.26
C CYS A 32 15.70 -10.53 -11.24
N ASP A 33 14.52 -11.16 -11.16
CA ASP A 33 14.32 -12.61 -11.17
C ASP A 33 15.05 -13.40 -10.05
N ALA A 34 15.68 -12.71 -9.11
CA ALA A 34 16.34 -13.35 -7.99
C ALA A 34 15.34 -14.14 -7.14
N VAL A 35 15.70 -15.37 -6.79
CA VAL A 35 14.95 -16.20 -5.84
C VAL A 35 15.34 -15.76 -4.43
N LEU A 36 14.37 -15.37 -3.63
CA LEU A 36 14.55 -14.74 -2.33
C LEU A 36 13.79 -15.51 -1.25
N TYR A 37 14.38 -15.61 -0.06
CA TYR A 37 13.70 -16.23 1.08
C TYR A 37 12.64 -15.28 1.64
N LYS A 38 11.41 -15.77 1.79
CA LYS A 38 10.27 -14.94 2.16
C LYS A 38 10.47 -14.18 3.48
N ALA A 39 11.01 -14.84 4.51
CA ALA A 39 11.27 -14.20 5.79
C ALA A 39 12.35 -13.09 5.71
N GLU A 40 13.32 -13.20 4.80
CA GLU A 40 14.30 -12.15 4.56
C GLU A 40 13.64 -10.92 3.90
N ILE A 41 12.76 -11.15 2.92
CA ILE A 41 12.02 -10.09 2.28
C ILE A 41 11.09 -9.36 3.26
N GLU A 42 10.40 -10.10 4.11
CA GLU A 42 9.53 -9.53 5.15
C GLU A 42 10.32 -8.69 6.16
N ARG A 43 11.52 -9.12 6.55
CA ARG A 43 12.43 -8.31 7.39
C ARG A 43 12.93 -7.07 6.69
N ASN A 44 13.17 -7.16 5.37
CA ASN A 44 13.59 -6.04 4.54
C ASN A 44 12.42 -5.20 4.00
N LEU A 45 11.27 -5.23 4.65
CA LEU A 45 10.07 -4.47 4.30
C LEU A 45 9.62 -4.67 2.83
N TYR A 46 9.77 -5.87 2.30
CA TYR A 46 9.46 -6.21 0.90
C TYR A 46 10.28 -5.42 -0.14
N VAL A 47 11.45 -4.95 0.24
CA VAL A 47 12.44 -4.40 -0.70
C VAL A 47 13.42 -5.49 -1.08
N CYS A 48 13.64 -5.70 -2.37
CA CYS A 48 14.55 -6.72 -2.86
C CYS A 48 16.00 -6.42 -2.42
N PRO A 49 16.70 -7.31 -1.71
CA PRO A 49 18.08 -7.06 -1.26
C PRO A 49 19.09 -7.05 -2.41
N LYS A 50 18.71 -7.55 -3.61
CA LYS A 50 19.61 -7.64 -4.77
C LYS A 50 19.52 -6.40 -5.69
N CYS A 51 18.31 -5.86 -5.92
CA CYS A 51 18.11 -4.77 -6.86
C CYS A 51 17.34 -3.57 -6.29
N SER A 52 17.04 -3.59 -5.00
CA SER A 52 16.25 -2.56 -4.30
C SER A 52 14.86 -2.30 -4.90
N HIS A 53 14.30 -3.26 -5.66
CA HIS A 53 12.93 -3.15 -6.14
C HIS A 53 11.95 -3.23 -4.98
N HIS A 54 11.04 -2.27 -4.90
CA HIS A 54 9.98 -2.20 -3.90
C HIS A 54 8.82 -3.09 -4.31
N MET A 55 8.76 -4.29 -3.76
CA MET A 55 7.64 -5.21 -3.97
C MET A 55 6.42 -4.76 -3.17
N ARG A 56 5.24 -5.26 -3.53
CA ARG A 56 4.00 -4.93 -2.81
C ARG A 56 4.01 -5.47 -1.40
N ILE A 57 3.55 -4.64 -0.48
CA ILE A 57 3.30 -4.98 0.93
C ILE A 57 1.80 -4.76 1.21
N ASN A 58 1.22 -5.60 2.07
CA ASN A 58 -0.17 -5.45 2.48
C ASN A 58 -0.36 -4.17 3.30
N GLY A 59 -1.52 -3.53 3.16
CA GLY A 59 -1.81 -2.28 3.88
C GLY A 59 -1.72 -2.42 5.40
N ARG A 60 -2.30 -3.47 5.97
CA ARG A 60 -2.23 -3.74 7.42
C ARG A 60 -0.80 -3.96 7.89
N GLU A 61 -0.03 -4.78 7.21
CA GLU A 61 1.36 -5.04 7.55
C GLU A 61 2.21 -3.77 7.46
N ARG A 62 1.97 -2.92 6.45
CA ARG A 62 2.65 -1.63 6.30
C ARG A 62 2.44 -0.74 7.53
N VAL A 63 1.20 -0.57 7.96
CA VAL A 63 0.88 0.27 9.14
C VAL A 63 1.45 -0.35 10.41
N MET A 64 1.34 -1.66 10.59
CA MET A 64 1.87 -2.34 11.78
C MET A 64 3.40 -2.28 11.89
N LYS A 65 4.12 -2.29 10.75
CA LYS A 65 5.58 -2.12 10.71
C LYS A 65 6.02 -0.65 10.82
N PHE A 66 5.15 0.28 10.48
CA PHE A 66 5.40 1.71 10.59
C PHE A 66 5.22 2.23 12.02
N LEU A 67 4.19 1.78 12.72
CA LEU A 67 3.89 2.21 14.09
C LEU A 67 4.67 1.38 15.14
N ASP A 68 4.82 1.95 16.31
CA ASP A 68 5.46 1.30 17.46
C ASP A 68 4.66 0.07 17.89
N THR A 69 5.34 -1.03 18.14
CA THR A 69 4.73 -2.30 18.53
C THR A 69 3.86 -2.14 19.78
N GLY A 70 2.65 -2.66 19.73
CA GLY A 70 1.72 -2.65 20.86
C GLY A 70 1.03 -1.29 21.12
N SER A 71 1.27 -0.25 20.27
CA SER A 71 0.66 1.06 20.43
C SER A 71 -0.62 1.26 19.60
N THR A 72 -0.99 0.29 18.76
CA THR A 72 -1.98 0.48 17.70
C THR A 72 -3.42 0.22 18.13
N THR A 73 -4.33 1.09 17.70
CA THR A 73 -5.78 0.92 17.80
C THR A 73 -6.41 1.17 16.45
N GLU A 74 -7.22 0.23 15.94
CA GLU A 74 -7.87 0.39 14.63
C GLU A 74 -9.07 1.31 14.71
N ILE A 75 -9.10 2.32 13.84
CA ILE A 75 -10.20 3.27 13.69
C ILE A 75 -11.14 2.78 12.59
N ALA A 76 -12.46 2.93 12.84
CA ALA A 76 -13.49 2.59 11.87
C ALA A 76 -13.44 1.13 11.36
N ALA A 77 -12.97 0.18 12.18
CA ALA A 77 -12.83 -1.23 11.83
C ALA A 77 -14.13 -1.90 11.37
N LYS A 78 -15.31 -1.41 11.82
CA LYS A 78 -16.63 -1.99 11.53
C LYS A 78 -17.31 -1.41 10.30
N VAL A 79 -16.70 -0.40 9.62
CA VAL A 79 -17.29 0.20 8.42
C VAL A 79 -17.15 -0.76 7.25
N GLU A 80 -18.28 -1.11 6.64
CA GLU A 80 -18.37 -2.08 5.55
C GLU A 80 -19.03 -1.47 4.31
N PRO A 81 -18.65 -1.93 3.10
CA PRO A 81 -19.24 -1.45 1.86
C PRO A 81 -20.65 -1.99 1.66
N GLU A 82 -21.50 -1.14 1.13
CA GLU A 82 -22.83 -1.47 0.64
C GLU A 82 -22.86 -1.44 -0.89
N ASP A 83 -23.86 -2.10 -1.49
CA ASP A 83 -24.11 -2.06 -2.92
C ASP A 83 -25.48 -1.40 -3.21
N PRO A 84 -25.60 -0.06 -3.01
CA PRO A 84 -26.87 0.65 -3.19
C PRO A 84 -27.31 0.66 -4.66
N LEU A 85 -26.37 0.56 -5.60
CA LEU A 85 -26.65 0.58 -7.04
C LEU A 85 -26.98 -0.80 -7.59
N LYS A 86 -26.79 -1.88 -6.83
CA LYS A 86 -26.90 -3.26 -7.28
C LYS A 86 -26.11 -3.51 -8.57
N PHE A 87 -24.89 -2.92 -8.61
CA PHE A 87 -24.05 -2.91 -9.81
C PHE A 87 -23.70 -4.33 -10.27
N LYS A 88 -23.81 -4.54 -11.57
CA LYS A 88 -23.45 -5.80 -12.23
C LYS A 88 -22.80 -5.52 -13.58
N ASP A 89 -21.62 -6.05 -13.78
CA ASP A 89 -20.96 -6.23 -15.10
C ASP A 89 -20.91 -7.73 -15.42
N SER A 90 -19.74 -8.31 -15.62
CA SER A 90 -19.53 -9.77 -15.72
C SER A 90 -19.86 -10.50 -14.40
N LYS A 91 -19.76 -9.82 -13.24
CA LYS A 91 -20.09 -10.31 -11.90
C LYS A 91 -20.82 -9.23 -11.12
N ARG A 92 -21.61 -9.61 -10.12
CA ARG A 92 -22.24 -8.66 -9.20
C ARG A 92 -21.16 -8.00 -8.33
N TYR A 93 -21.31 -6.73 -8.01
CA TYR A 93 -20.39 -6.01 -7.12
C TYR A 93 -20.30 -6.67 -5.75
N LYS A 94 -21.42 -7.10 -5.17
CA LYS A 94 -21.47 -7.83 -3.91
C LYS A 94 -20.60 -9.10 -3.93
N GLU A 95 -20.57 -9.84 -5.04
CA GLU A 95 -19.72 -11.03 -5.18
C GLU A 95 -18.22 -10.67 -5.20
N ARG A 96 -17.87 -9.55 -5.86
CA ARG A 96 -16.49 -9.02 -5.86
C ARG A 96 -16.05 -8.59 -4.48
N LEU A 97 -16.92 -7.94 -3.70
CA LEU A 97 -16.65 -7.54 -2.31
C LEU A 97 -16.35 -8.77 -1.45
N VAL A 98 -17.22 -9.78 -1.47
CA VAL A 98 -17.04 -11.03 -0.70
C VAL A 98 -15.72 -11.72 -1.09
N GLN A 99 -15.39 -11.75 -2.39
CA GLN A 99 -14.15 -12.34 -2.87
C GLN A 99 -12.93 -11.55 -2.36
N ALA A 100 -12.95 -10.21 -2.44
CA ALA A 100 -11.87 -9.35 -1.98
C ALA A 100 -11.66 -9.47 -0.46
N GLN A 101 -12.75 -9.49 0.32
CA GLN A 101 -12.73 -9.70 1.77
C GLN A 101 -12.09 -11.04 2.15
N LYS A 102 -12.44 -12.12 1.44
CA LYS A 102 -11.84 -13.46 1.67
C LYS A 102 -10.34 -13.49 1.32
N GLN A 103 -9.93 -12.78 0.27
CA GLN A 103 -8.53 -12.77 -0.19
C GLN A 103 -7.62 -11.92 0.69
N THR A 104 -8.14 -10.85 1.28
CA THR A 104 -7.32 -9.87 2.01
C THR A 104 -7.49 -9.98 3.52
N GLY A 105 -8.62 -10.49 4.00
CA GLY A 105 -9.01 -10.42 5.41
C GLY A 105 -9.51 -9.04 5.83
N GLU A 106 -9.55 -8.07 4.89
CA GLU A 106 -9.96 -6.70 5.15
C GLU A 106 -11.41 -6.46 4.74
N ARG A 107 -12.10 -5.54 5.41
CA ARG A 107 -13.48 -5.18 5.08
C ARG A 107 -13.59 -4.28 3.85
N ASP A 108 -12.57 -3.43 3.63
CA ASP A 108 -12.44 -2.58 2.44
C ASP A 108 -10.97 -2.17 2.22
N ALA A 109 -10.70 -1.39 1.19
CA ALA A 109 -9.37 -1.09 0.70
C ALA A 109 -8.56 -0.12 1.57
N LEU A 110 -9.08 0.42 2.67
CA LEU A 110 -8.33 1.30 3.57
C LEU A 110 -8.27 0.75 4.99
N ILE A 111 -7.07 0.66 5.54
CA ILE A 111 -6.81 0.38 6.95
C ILE A 111 -6.43 1.71 7.61
N VAL A 112 -6.99 1.99 8.79
CA VAL A 112 -6.71 3.18 9.59
C VAL A 112 -6.38 2.77 11.01
N MET A 113 -5.21 3.21 11.49
CA MET A 113 -4.78 2.95 12.87
C MET A 113 -4.28 4.22 13.53
N ALA A 114 -4.73 4.48 14.74
CA ALA A 114 -4.04 5.37 15.67
C ALA A 114 -2.95 4.59 16.41
N GLY A 115 -1.82 5.24 16.69
CA GLY A 115 -0.70 4.61 17.38
C GLY A 115 0.40 5.60 17.68
N LYS A 116 1.59 5.10 17.91
CA LYS A 116 2.78 5.92 18.11
C LYS A 116 3.81 5.65 17.02
N LEU A 117 4.56 6.66 16.65
CA LEU A 117 5.74 6.59 15.82
C LEU A 117 6.91 7.19 16.60
N GLU A 118 7.83 6.35 17.06
CA GLU A 118 8.93 6.76 17.94
C GLU A 118 8.43 7.58 19.16
N GLY A 119 7.35 7.08 19.77
CA GLY A 119 6.70 7.71 20.91
C GLY A 119 5.73 8.86 20.59
N LEU A 120 5.78 9.44 19.38
CA LEU A 120 4.87 10.49 18.94
C LEU A 120 3.52 9.90 18.51
N GLY A 121 2.41 10.39 19.08
CA GLY A 121 1.06 9.99 18.63
C GLY A 121 0.82 10.38 17.18
N VAL A 122 0.33 9.44 16.37
CA VAL A 122 0.07 9.61 14.94
C VAL A 122 -1.10 8.73 14.48
N VAL A 123 -1.86 9.20 13.50
CA VAL A 123 -2.81 8.35 12.76
C VAL A 123 -2.17 7.94 11.44
N ALA A 124 -2.14 6.64 11.16
CA ALA A 124 -1.60 6.09 9.94
C ALA A 124 -2.68 5.36 9.14
N CYS A 125 -2.78 5.70 7.87
CA CYS A 125 -3.65 5.04 6.89
C CYS A 125 -2.81 4.26 5.88
N ALA A 126 -3.28 3.10 5.43
CA ALA A 126 -2.67 2.42 4.29
C ALA A 126 -3.73 1.76 3.42
N PHE A 127 -3.55 1.89 2.12
CA PHE A 127 -4.39 1.22 1.14
C PHE A 127 -4.00 -0.26 1.00
N GLU A 128 -4.99 -1.14 0.93
CA GLU A 128 -4.83 -2.56 0.56
C GLU A 128 -5.09 -2.73 -0.94
N PHE A 129 -4.01 -2.76 -1.72
CA PHE A 129 -4.12 -2.85 -3.18
C PHE A 129 -4.78 -4.14 -3.66
N ARG A 130 -4.68 -5.23 -2.91
CA ARG A 130 -5.32 -6.51 -3.25
C ARG A 130 -6.84 -6.47 -3.10
N PHE A 131 -7.36 -5.47 -2.37
CA PHE A 131 -8.79 -5.24 -2.29
C PHE A 131 -9.25 -4.39 -3.47
N LEU A 132 -9.76 -5.03 -4.51
CA LEU A 132 -10.26 -4.38 -5.74
C LEU A 132 -9.31 -3.32 -6.32
N GLY A 133 -8.01 -3.62 -6.36
CA GLY A 133 -6.98 -2.68 -6.85
C GLY A 133 -6.76 -1.45 -5.96
N GLY A 134 -7.08 -1.54 -4.67
CA GLY A 134 -6.99 -0.41 -3.75
C GLY A 134 -7.97 0.72 -4.11
N SER A 135 -9.03 0.44 -4.86
CA SER A 135 -9.92 1.48 -5.38
C SER A 135 -10.69 2.18 -4.27
N MET A 136 -10.81 3.51 -4.40
CA MET A 136 -11.51 4.37 -3.47
C MET A 136 -13.02 4.28 -3.70
N GLY A 137 -13.73 3.59 -2.81
CA GLY A 137 -15.19 3.61 -2.68
C GLY A 137 -15.63 4.46 -1.50
N SER A 138 -16.93 4.45 -1.22
CA SER A 138 -17.57 5.18 -0.12
C SER A 138 -16.93 4.89 1.23
N VAL A 139 -16.59 3.63 1.50
CA VAL A 139 -15.94 3.19 2.74
C VAL A 139 -14.54 3.76 2.89
N VAL A 140 -13.76 3.82 1.81
CA VAL A 140 -12.42 4.41 1.84
C VAL A 140 -12.51 5.89 2.25
N GLY A 141 -13.39 6.65 1.60
CA GLY A 141 -13.60 8.05 1.97
C GLY A 141 -14.10 8.23 3.40
N GLU A 142 -15.05 7.40 3.85
CA GLU A 142 -15.55 7.43 5.23
C GLU A 142 -14.47 7.13 6.25
N LYS A 143 -13.69 6.06 6.05
CA LYS A 143 -12.58 5.71 6.95
C LYS A 143 -11.52 6.80 6.99
N PHE A 144 -11.21 7.42 5.84
CA PHE A 144 -10.26 8.54 5.76
C PHE A 144 -10.76 9.76 6.54
N VAL A 145 -12.04 10.12 6.41
CA VAL A 145 -12.64 11.22 7.19
C VAL A 145 -12.58 10.93 8.69
N ARG A 146 -12.90 9.73 9.12
CA ARG A 146 -12.79 9.34 10.54
C ARG A 146 -11.35 9.35 11.04
N ALA A 147 -10.38 9.07 10.18
CA ALA A 147 -8.96 9.25 10.51
C ALA A 147 -8.65 10.72 10.80
N VAL A 148 -9.12 11.62 9.93
CA VAL A 148 -8.96 13.08 10.12
C VAL A 148 -9.68 13.57 11.39
N GLU A 149 -10.91 13.11 11.64
CA GLU A 149 -11.66 13.46 12.84
C GLU A 149 -10.91 13.04 14.12
N HIS A 150 -10.35 11.83 14.12
CA HIS A 150 -9.51 11.37 15.22
C HIS A 150 -8.24 12.22 15.39
N CYS A 151 -7.61 12.64 14.28
CA CYS A 151 -6.48 13.57 14.33
C CYS A 151 -6.87 14.90 14.96
N LEU A 152 -8.02 15.47 14.59
CA LEU A 152 -8.53 16.73 15.13
C LEU A 152 -8.82 16.62 16.63
N GLU A 153 -9.50 15.56 17.07
CA GLU A 153 -9.88 15.33 18.45
C GLU A 153 -8.65 15.14 19.37
N HIS A 154 -7.65 14.40 18.90
CA HIS A 154 -6.48 14.05 19.71
C HIS A 154 -5.23 14.88 19.39
N ARG A 155 -5.34 15.88 18.53
CA ARG A 155 -4.22 16.74 18.10
C ARG A 155 -3.04 15.93 17.56
N MET A 156 -3.32 14.97 16.67
CA MET A 156 -2.34 14.07 16.06
C MET A 156 -2.12 14.40 14.58
N PRO A 157 -0.90 14.24 14.03
CA PRO A 157 -0.64 14.28 12.62
C PRO A 157 -1.23 13.06 11.89
N LEU A 158 -1.41 13.18 10.57
CA LEU A 158 -1.88 12.13 9.69
C LEU A 158 -0.77 11.68 8.73
N VAL A 159 -0.62 10.37 8.54
CA VAL A 159 0.23 9.78 7.49
C VAL A 159 -0.62 8.84 6.66
N CYS A 160 -0.57 8.93 5.33
CA CYS A 160 -1.32 8.04 4.45
C CYS A 160 -0.41 7.39 3.40
N PHE A 161 -0.37 6.07 3.38
CA PHE A 161 0.31 5.27 2.35
C PHE A 161 -0.70 4.89 1.27
N SER A 162 -0.62 5.55 0.12
CA SER A 162 -1.53 5.33 -1.00
C SER A 162 -1.02 4.23 -1.93
N ALA A 163 -1.90 3.26 -2.25
CA ALA A 163 -1.69 2.24 -3.27
C ALA A 163 -3.04 1.96 -3.94
N SER A 164 -3.31 2.58 -5.08
CA SER A 164 -4.65 2.57 -5.66
C SER A 164 -4.68 2.71 -7.17
N GLY A 165 -5.62 2.00 -7.80
CA GLY A 165 -5.98 2.21 -9.20
C GLY A 165 -6.91 3.41 -9.45
N GLY A 166 -7.43 4.07 -8.40
CA GLY A 166 -8.30 5.24 -8.50
C GLY A 166 -9.69 5.06 -7.89
N ALA A 167 -10.68 5.78 -8.40
CA ALA A 167 -12.06 5.69 -7.94
C ALA A 167 -12.71 4.34 -8.28
N ARG A 168 -13.53 3.81 -7.38
CA ARG A 168 -14.20 2.51 -7.54
C ARG A 168 -15.36 2.60 -8.53
N MET A 169 -15.17 2.05 -9.71
CA MET A 169 -16.14 2.10 -10.81
C MET A 169 -17.51 1.56 -10.41
N GLN A 170 -17.58 0.51 -9.62
CA GLN A 170 -18.80 -0.16 -9.19
C GLN A 170 -19.71 0.72 -8.30
N GLU A 171 -19.15 1.77 -7.71
CA GLU A 171 -19.89 2.73 -6.89
C GLU A 171 -20.20 4.04 -7.65
N ALA A 172 -19.80 4.14 -8.91
CA ALA A 172 -20.11 5.25 -9.80
C ALA A 172 -19.89 6.63 -9.13
N LEU A 173 -20.90 7.51 -9.10
CA LEU A 173 -20.83 8.85 -8.51
C LEU A 173 -20.47 8.82 -7.01
N TYR A 174 -20.91 7.80 -6.26
CA TYR A 174 -20.55 7.70 -4.83
C TYR A 174 -19.03 7.65 -4.62
N SER A 175 -18.28 6.95 -5.49
CA SER A 175 -16.83 6.91 -5.41
C SER A 175 -16.19 8.24 -5.80
N LEU A 176 -16.71 8.94 -6.79
CA LEU A 176 -16.20 10.25 -7.21
C LEU A 176 -16.41 11.31 -6.13
N LEU A 177 -17.56 11.30 -5.44
CA LEU A 177 -17.83 12.21 -4.33
C LEU A 177 -16.87 12.03 -3.14
N GLN A 178 -16.18 10.89 -3.03
CA GLN A 178 -15.17 10.72 -1.99
C GLN A 178 -13.97 11.65 -2.20
N MET A 179 -13.67 12.05 -3.43
CA MET A 179 -12.61 13.03 -3.70
C MET A 179 -12.91 14.36 -3.00
N ALA A 180 -14.11 14.89 -3.16
CA ALA A 180 -14.53 16.12 -2.48
C ALA A 180 -14.61 15.94 -0.96
N LYS A 181 -15.14 14.80 -0.49
CA LYS A 181 -15.29 14.47 0.93
C LYS A 181 -13.94 14.43 1.64
N THR A 182 -12.95 13.74 1.08
CA THR A 182 -11.60 13.64 1.66
C THR A 182 -10.85 14.97 1.62
N SER A 183 -11.00 15.75 0.52
CA SER A 183 -10.40 17.08 0.40
C SER A 183 -10.95 18.06 1.43
N ALA A 184 -12.27 18.04 1.67
CA ALA A 184 -12.91 18.86 2.70
C ALA A 184 -12.42 18.48 4.12
N ALA A 185 -12.21 17.19 4.39
CA ALA A 185 -11.64 16.74 5.66
C ALA A 185 -10.19 17.23 5.84
N LEU A 186 -9.36 17.13 4.80
CA LEU A 186 -7.97 17.63 4.83
C LEU A 186 -7.93 19.15 5.03
N LYS A 187 -8.87 19.91 4.48
CA LYS A 187 -8.97 21.36 4.74
C LYS A 187 -9.15 21.64 6.24
N ARG A 188 -10.02 20.88 6.92
CA ARG A 188 -10.19 21.00 8.39
C ARG A 188 -8.92 20.67 9.16
N LEU A 189 -8.17 19.65 8.71
CA LEU A 189 -6.89 19.26 9.31
C LEU A 189 -5.85 20.39 9.19
N SER A 190 -5.75 20.98 8.00
CA SER A 190 -4.86 22.11 7.71
C SER A 190 -5.22 23.35 8.55
N GLU A 191 -6.50 23.68 8.69
CA GLU A 191 -6.96 24.79 9.54
C GLU A 191 -6.62 24.57 11.03
N ALA A 192 -6.61 23.32 11.46
CA ALA A 192 -6.15 22.92 12.79
C ALA A 192 -4.61 22.91 12.94
N ARG A 193 -3.86 23.19 11.87
CA ARG A 193 -2.39 23.16 11.80
C ARG A 193 -1.82 21.81 12.23
N LEU A 194 -2.46 20.71 11.77
CA LEU A 194 -1.99 19.35 11.99
C LEU A 194 -1.38 18.82 10.69
N PRO A 195 -0.12 18.34 10.71
CA PRO A 195 0.55 17.89 9.51
C PRO A 195 -0.12 16.68 8.86
N PHE A 196 -0.19 16.70 7.54
CA PHE A 196 -0.53 15.55 6.71
C PHE A 196 0.64 15.17 5.80
N ILE A 197 1.23 13.99 6.01
CA ILE A 197 2.25 13.43 5.13
C ILE A 197 1.63 12.37 4.24
N SER A 198 1.69 12.59 2.93
CA SER A 198 1.24 11.64 1.93
C SER A 198 2.41 10.84 1.38
N VAL A 199 2.33 9.52 1.44
CA VAL A 199 3.32 8.60 0.87
C VAL A 199 2.67 7.82 -0.27
N MET A 200 3.10 8.11 -1.49
CA MET A 200 2.57 7.47 -2.70
C MET A 200 3.43 6.28 -3.09
N THR A 201 2.80 5.12 -3.22
CA THR A 201 3.45 3.85 -3.55
C THR A 201 2.96 3.31 -4.88
N ASP A 202 3.56 2.22 -5.37
CA ASP A 202 3.26 1.64 -6.69
C ASP A 202 2.01 0.75 -6.67
N PRO A 203 0.95 1.06 -7.44
CA PRO A 203 0.66 2.33 -8.12
C PRO A 203 -0.22 3.27 -7.28
N THR A 204 -0.16 4.59 -7.51
CA THR A 204 -1.12 5.56 -6.99
C THR A 204 -1.72 6.36 -8.14
N MET A 205 -2.98 6.06 -8.51
CA MET A 205 -3.57 6.52 -9.77
C MET A 205 -4.97 7.12 -9.59
N GLY A 206 -5.44 7.78 -10.65
CA GLY A 206 -6.83 8.18 -10.84
C GLY A 206 -7.37 9.12 -9.78
N GLY A 207 -8.60 8.86 -9.29
CA GLY A 207 -9.26 9.71 -8.30
C GLY A 207 -8.53 9.79 -6.96
N VAL A 208 -7.70 8.80 -6.59
CA VAL A 208 -6.91 8.85 -5.35
C VAL A 208 -5.74 9.82 -5.49
N SER A 209 -4.99 9.76 -6.60
CA SER A 209 -3.93 10.74 -6.86
C SER A 209 -4.50 12.15 -7.03
N ALA A 210 -5.63 12.30 -7.76
CA ALA A 210 -6.29 13.59 -7.97
C ALA A 210 -7.04 14.14 -6.74
N SER A 211 -6.88 13.53 -5.57
CA SER A 211 -7.49 14.00 -4.31
C SER A 211 -6.53 13.80 -3.15
N LEU A 212 -6.86 12.95 -2.19
CA LEU A 212 -6.14 12.83 -0.92
C LEU A 212 -4.63 12.56 -1.06
N ALA A 213 -4.19 11.85 -2.12
CA ALA A 213 -2.78 11.46 -2.22
C ALA A 213 -1.85 12.61 -2.63
N MET A 214 -2.35 13.64 -3.36
CA MET A 214 -1.54 14.81 -3.76
C MET A 214 -1.83 16.06 -2.92
N LEU A 215 -2.57 15.91 -1.82
CA LEU A 215 -2.93 17.01 -0.91
C LEU A 215 -2.15 16.97 0.41
N GLY A 216 -1.03 16.27 0.45
CA GLY A 216 -0.11 16.28 1.60
C GLY A 216 0.56 17.63 1.77
N ASP A 217 0.84 18.02 3.01
CA ASP A 217 1.78 19.11 3.30
C ASP A 217 3.19 18.73 2.86
N ILE A 218 3.48 17.41 2.85
CA ILE A 218 4.68 16.80 2.27
C ILE A 218 4.23 15.58 1.48
N ASN A 219 4.59 15.54 0.18
CA ASN A 219 4.28 14.48 -0.77
C ASN A 219 5.52 13.63 -1.06
N ILE A 220 5.53 12.39 -0.59
CA ILE A 220 6.65 11.45 -0.70
C ILE A 220 6.31 10.36 -1.72
N GLY A 221 7.25 10.04 -2.62
CA GLY A 221 7.17 8.87 -3.48
C GLY A 221 8.07 7.74 -3.01
N GLU A 222 7.65 6.47 -3.09
CA GLU A 222 8.59 5.35 -3.06
C GLU A 222 9.37 5.29 -4.38
N PRO A 223 10.64 4.83 -4.41
CA PRO A 223 11.42 4.72 -5.63
C PRO A 223 10.69 3.95 -6.74
N LYS A 224 10.70 4.50 -7.95
CA LYS A 224 10.08 3.94 -9.16
C LYS A 224 8.56 3.70 -9.07
N ALA A 225 7.87 4.27 -8.09
CA ALA A 225 6.43 4.15 -7.98
C ALA A 225 5.73 4.81 -9.18
N LEU A 226 4.71 4.14 -9.72
CA LEU A 226 3.85 4.70 -10.76
C LEU A 226 2.78 5.59 -10.11
N ILE A 227 2.86 6.89 -10.36
CA ILE A 227 1.96 7.88 -9.77
C ILE A 227 1.43 8.78 -10.89
N GLY A 228 0.12 8.88 -11.00
CA GLY A 228 -0.48 9.70 -12.07
C GLY A 228 -1.99 9.64 -12.04
N PHE A 229 -2.64 10.26 -13.03
CA PHE A 229 -4.10 10.22 -13.17
C PHE A 229 -4.53 9.10 -14.11
N ALA A 230 -4.43 9.31 -15.42
CA ALA A 230 -4.66 8.25 -16.39
C ALA A 230 -3.41 7.37 -16.52
N GLY A 231 -3.58 6.05 -16.61
CA GLY A 231 -2.46 5.15 -16.81
C GLY A 231 -1.73 5.36 -18.14
N PRO A 232 -0.42 5.08 -18.25
CA PRO A 232 0.37 5.31 -19.46
C PRO A 232 -0.25 4.67 -20.71
N ARG A 233 -0.80 3.46 -20.60
CA ARG A 233 -1.48 2.78 -21.72
C ARG A 233 -2.70 3.53 -22.22
N VAL A 234 -3.50 4.10 -21.29
CA VAL A 234 -4.70 4.87 -21.65
C VAL A 234 -4.29 6.14 -22.39
N ILE A 235 -3.26 6.85 -21.91
CA ILE A 235 -2.74 8.05 -22.55
C ILE A 235 -2.24 7.72 -23.96
N GLN A 236 -1.36 6.73 -24.11
CA GLN A 236 -0.83 6.31 -25.41
C GLN A 236 -1.92 5.92 -26.41
N GLN A 237 -2.94 5.19 -25.96
CA GLN A 237 -4.06 4.78 -26.82
C GLN A 237 -4.96 5.96 -27.22
N THR A 238 -5.13 6.95 -26.33
CA THR A 238 -6.02 8.09 -26.57
C THR A 238 -5.34 9.18 -27.39
N VAL A 239 -4.10 9.54 -27.04
CA VAL A 239 -3.33 10.61 -27.69
C VAL A 239 -2.53 10.08 -28.89
N ARG A 240 -2.26 8.76 -28.92
CA ARG A 240 -1.46 8.07 -29.94
C ARG A 240 -0.02 8.57 -30.04
N GLU A 241 0.54 9.01 -28.92
CA GLU A 241 1.92 9.46 -28.79
C GLU A 241 2.73 8.49 -27.94
N THR A 242 4.06 8.49 -28.18
CA THR A 242 5.00 7.74 -27.33
C THR A 242 5.34 8.61 -26.11
N LEU A 243 5.13 8.07 -24.92
CA LEU A 243 5.45 8.77 -23.69
C LEU A 243 6.95 8.78 -23.41
N PRO A 244 7.50 9.83 -22.79
CA PRO A 244 8.89 9.88 -22.35
C PRO A 244 9.27 8.69 -21.47
N GLU A 245 10.54 8.31 -21.48
CA GLU A 245 11.06 7.32 -20.55
C GLU A 245 10.87 7.78 -19.11
N GLY A 246 10.43 6.86 -18.22
CA GLY A 246 10.16 7.18 -16.84
C GLY A 246 8.90 8.00 -16.58
N PHE A 247 8.09 8.28 -17.61
CA PHE A 247 6.84 9.03 -17.45
C PHE A 247 5.96 8.50 -16.33
N GLN A 248 5.48 9.39 -15.47
CA GLN A 248 4.69 9.08 -14.26
C GLN A 248 5.42 8.22 -13.20
N ARG A 249 6.74 8.04 -13.30
CA ARG A 249 7.52 7.49 -12.19
C ARG A 249 7.85 8.56 -11.16
N SER A 250 8.05 8.14 -9.92
CA SER A 250 8.37 9.07 -8.82
C SER A 250 9.56 9.98 -9.14
N GLU A 251 10.59 9.47 -9.81
CA GLU A 251 11.76 10.24 -10.24
C GLU A 251 11.38 11.38 -11.21
N PHE A 252 10.58 11.04 -12.22
CA PHE A 252 10.05 12.02 -13.18
C PHE A 252 9.20 13.10 -12.48
N LEU A 253 8.36 12.67 -11.53
CA LEU A 253 7.48 13.59 -10.79
C LEU A 253 8.26 14.49 -9.83
N LEU A 254 9.34 14.01 -9.25
CA LEU A 254 10.24 14.81 -8.42
C LEU A 254 10.92 15.90 -9.25
N GLU A 255 11.46 15.56 -10.43
CA GLU A 255 12.08 16.52 -11.36
C GLU A 255 11.10 17.61 -11.82
N HIS A 256 9.80 17.28 -11.93
CA HIS A 256 8.74 18.22 -12.33
C HIS A 256 8.04 18.91 -11.15
N GLY A 257 8.53 18.75 -9.92
CA GLY A 257 8.01 19.44 -8.74
C GLY A 257 6.67 18.93 -8.24
N ALA A 258 6.21 17.74 -8.66
CA ALA A 258 4.98 17.13 -8.18
C ALA A 258 5.17 16.33 -6.88
N LEU A 259 6.40 15.98 -6.55
CA LEU A 259 6.81 15.36 -5.27
C LEU A 259 7.84 16.23 -4.57
N ASP A 260 7.83 16.21 -3.25
CA ASP A 260 8.84 16.89 -2.42
C ASP A 260 10.10 16.04 -2.25
N MET A 261 9.94 14.71 -2.19
CA MET A 261 11.05 13.78 -2.04
C MET A 261 10.71 12.36 -2.47
N ILE A 262 11.76 11.56 -2.72
CA ILE A 262 11.67 10.11 -2.87
C ILE A 262 12.40 9.47 -1.70
N VAL A 263 11.74 8.53 -1.02
CA VAL A 263 12.30 7.86 0.16
C VAL A 263 12.16 6.35 0.04
N ASP A 264 13.26 5.63 0.26
CA ASP A 264 13.23 4.17 0.35
C ASP A 264 12.34 3.74 1.52
N ARG A 265 11.54 2.70 1.31
CA ARG A 265 10.61 2.18 2.31
C ARG A 265 11.28 1.87 3.65
N ARG A 266 12.52 1.43 3.62
CA ARG A 266 13.32 1.08 4.80
C ARG A 266 13.65 2.29 5.67
N GLU A 267 13.67 3.48 5.08
CA GLU A 267 13.99 4.76 5.74
C GLU A 267 12.73 5.57 6.09
N LEU A 268 11.56 5.21 5.52
CA LEU A 268 10.33 6.01 5.67
C LEU A 268 9.95 6.26 7.14
N ARG A 269 10.12 5.24 7.99
CA ARG A 269 9.77 5.34 9.41
C ARG A 269 10.57 6.46 10.10
N ASP A 270 11.88 6.43 10.00
CA ASP A 270 12.79 7.36 10.64
C ASP A 270 12.66 8.77 10.03
N ARG A 271 12.57 8.86 8.70
CA ARG A 271 12.39 10.14 7.99
C ARG A 271 11.08 10.83 8.37
N ILE A 272 9.97 10.09 8.36
CA ILE A 272 8.67 10.65 8.73
C ILE A 272 8.64 11.01 10.22
N GLY A 273 9.21 10.17 11.09
CA GLY A 273 9.35 10.46 12.52
C GLY A 273 10.09 11.79 12.77
N ALA A 274 11.21 11.98 12.09
CA ALA A 274 11.98 13.23 12.19
C ALA A 274 11.19 14.46 11.71
N MET A 275 10.52 14.34 10.53
CA MET A 275 9.70 15.44 9.99
C MET A 275 8.52 15.78 10.91
N LEU A 276 7.82 14.78 11.46
CA LEU A 276 6.69 15.02 12.34
C LEU A 276 7.11 15.66 13.66
N ARG A 277 8.27 15.29 14.22
CA ARG A 277 8.81 15.99 15.40
C ARG A 277 9.07 17.45 15.10
N LEU A 278 9.74 17.74 13.99
CA LEU A 278 10.04 19.12 13.59
C LEU A 278 8.75 19.94 13.39
N LEU A 279 7.78 19.41 12.64
CA LEU A 279 6.52 20.10 12.35
C LEU A 279 5.61 20.25 13.58
N SER A 280 5.74 19.36 14.57
CA SER A 280 4.97 19.42 15.82
C SER A 280 5.63 20.25 16.92
N GLY A 281 6.82 20.82 16.69
CA GLY A 281 7.59 21.57 17.68
C GLY A 281 7.99 20.75 18.92
N LYS A 282 8.10 19.41 18.77
CA LYS A 282 8.50 18.50 19.85
C LYS A 282 9.96 18.14 19.66
N GLU A 283 10.75 18.29 20.72
CA GLU A 283 12.17 17.88 20.73
C GLU A 283 12.33 16.38 20.50
N PRO A 284 13.48 15.92 19.92
CA PRO A 284 13.79 14.50 19.81
C PRO A 284 13.72 13.86 21.21
N ALA A 285 13.15 12.66 21.31
CA ALA A 285 13.32 11.88 22.52
C ALA A 285 14.82 11.70 22.77
N ALA A 286 15.29 12.07 23.95
CA ALA A 286 16.68 11.84 24.33
C ALA A 286 17.03 10.36 24.13
N ALA A 287 18.14 10.09 23.43
CA ALA A 287 18.60 8.75 23.09
C ALA A 287 19.00 7.94 24.32
#